data_1733176b4c54873f1d17302e11f1f122
#
_entry.id   1733176b4c54873f1d17302e11f1f122
#
_cell.length_a   1.000
_cell.length_b   1.000
_cell.length_c   1.000
_cell.angle_alpha   90.00
_cell.angle_beta   90.00
_cell.angle_gamma   90.00
#
_symmetry.space_group_name_H-M   'P 1'
#
loop_
_entity.id
_entity.type
_entity.pdbx_description
1 polymer ?
#
loop_
_entity_poly.entity_id
_entity_poly.type
_entity_poly.pdbx_seq_one_letter_code
_entity_poly.pdbx_strand_id
1 'polypeptide(L)'
;CSDAFATLICRLANLSLSEGVFPDIFKVGQVTPLLKKPGTATNDPANYRPITNSNTIGKILERLAQRRIREHLSLSPNHGTFQSAYRALHSTETAMTRVVNDLLTAVDSGKPSVLLSLDISAAFDTIDHGRLLQRCSEVFGMSGQVCDWLRSYLTGRSSYVSLGQSRSATVNCTTGMPQGSVLGPLLFTIFTTPVGHLITSFGISYHQYADDTQRYTSIDPATDSDLSKLSQCASAVTRWHLENGLLLNPAKTEALMTGTRQQIAKLDKSVGVRVAGTTVACSTSVRILGVTIDRYLTFHEHISNTVRSCNYHIRSLRHIRRLIDTETANTLACSIVASRLDYCNALLYGVTSADLMRLQRVQHSLARVVCNAPYRSPSAPMLKSLHWLPIKQRIRYKIATMTYKIRLSQKPNYLRELIVDYRPARTLRSSSDDQLLIPRVHTKTAARAFRVAAPEIWNSVPNEIRTLPSLQQFCRRLKTHLFEQSFS
;
A
#
# COMPACT_ATOMS: atom_id res chain seq x y z
N CYS A 1 37.58 -5.56 9.89
CA CYS A 1 36.55 -5.15 10.88
C CYS A 1 35.21 -5.87 10.70
N SER A 2 34.70 -6.06 9.45
CA SER A 2 33.39 -6.71 9.22
C SER A 2 33.31 -8.13 9.78
N ASP A 3 34.33 -8.95 9.55
CA ASP A 3 34.31 -10.38 9.87
C ASP A 3 34.40 -10.64 11.38
N ALA A 4 35.20 -9.86 12.10
CA ALA A 4 35.27 -9.94 13.57
C ALA A 4 33.95 -9.52 14.21
N PHE A 5 33.31 -8.44 13.72
CA PHE A 5 32.01 -8.00 14.19
C PHE A 5 30.91 -9.02 13.87
N ALA A 6 30.92 -9.60 12.66
CA ALA A 6 29.95 -10.61 12.25
C ALA A 6 29.97 -11.82 13.18
N THR A 7 31.15 -12.32 13.57
CA THR A 7 31.31 -13.47 14.45
C THR A 7 30.72 -13.20 15.85
N LEU A 8 30.99 -12.02 16.41
CA LEU A 8 30.44 -11.62 17.74
C LEU A 8 28.92 -11.47 17.70
N ILE A 9 28.39 -10.81 16.66
CA ILE A 9 26.94 -10.65 16.47
C ILE A 9 26.26 -12.00 16.27
N CYS A 10 26.85 -12.93 15.50
CA CYS A 10 26.33 -14.28 15.33
C CYS A 10 26.28 -15.05 16.64
N ARG A 11 27.33 -14.99 17.45
CA ARG A 11 27.34 -15.63 18.79
C ARG A 11 26.25 -15.05 19.70
N LEU A 12 26.17 -13.72 19.78
CA LEU A 12 25.14 -13.04 20.56
C LEU A 12 23.71 -13.41 20.09
N ALA A 13 23.49 -13.42 18.78
CA ALA A 13 22.21 -13.77 18.21
C ALA A 13 21.82 -15.23 18.50
N ASN A 14 22.76 -16.15 18.32
CA ASN A 14 22.51 -17.56 18.63
C ASN A 14 22.20 -17.75 20.10
N LEU A 15 22.99 -17.15 21.01
CA LEU A 15 22.74 -17.22 22.44
C LEU A 15 21.38 -16.64 22.80
N SER A 16 21.08 -15.42 22.35
CA SER A 16 19.79 -14.75 22.59
C SER A 16 18.60 -15.60 22.13
N LEU A 17 18.68 -16.20 20.94
CA LEU A 17 17.58 -16.99 20.38
C LEU A 17 17.49 -18.40 21.01
N SER A 18 18.61 -19.03 21.42
CA SER A 18 18.61 -20.33 22.08
C SER A 18 18.16 -20.27 23.53
N GLU A 19 18.43 -19.17 24.23
CA GLU A 19 17.99 -18.97 25.62
C GLU A 19 16.59 -18.34 25.70
N GLY A 20 16.01 -17.88 24.60
CA GLY A 20 14.73 -17.18 24.60
C GLY A 20 14.80 -15.80 25.28
N VAL A 21 15.97 -15.13 25.26
CA VAL A 21 16.21 -13.87 25.99
C VAL A 21 16.63 -12.76 25.02
N PHE A 22 15.93 -11.64 25.05
CA PHE A 22 16.38 -10.40 24.40
C PHE A 22 17.17 -9.55 25.42
N PRO A 23 18.43 -9.17 25.13
CA PRO A 23 19.29 -8.51 26.11
C PRO A 23 18.74 -7.15 26.59
N ASP A 24 18.75 -6.93 27.93
CA ASP A 24 18.17 -5.74 28.56
C ASP A 24 18.85 -4.43 28.13
N ILE A 25 20.15 -4.49 27.87
CA ILE A 25 20.91 -3.32 27.39
C ILE A 25 20.37 -2.71 26.09
N PHE A 26 19.59 -3.48 25.30
CA PHE A 26 18.99 -3.02 24.05
C PHE A 26 17.53 -2.60 24.20
N LYS A 27 16.95 -2.63 25.41
CA LYS A 27 15.53 -2.34 25.68
C LYS A 27 15.26 -0.85 25.94
N VAL A 28 16.28 -0.03 26.13
CA VAL A 28 16.13 1.41 26.33
C VAL A 28 15.97 2.11 24.97
N GLY A 29 14.89 2.86 24.81
CA GLY A 29 14.57 3.61 23.60
C GLY A 29 14.72 5.12 23.78
N GLN A 30 15.41 5.79 22.84
CA GLN A 30 15.40 7.24 22.75
C GLN A 30 14.29 7.68 21.81
N VAL A 31 13.32 8.44 22.30
CA VAL A 31 12.20 8.96 21.51
C VAL A 31 12.54 10.37 21.00
N THR A 32 12.47 10.52 19.68
CA THR A 32 12.58 11.82 19.01
C THR A 32 11.20 12.20 18.47
N PRO A 33 10.57 13.29 18.95
CA PRO A 33 9.29 13.73 18.45
C PRO A 33 9.44 14.36 17.07
N LEU A 34 8.71 13.85 16.06
CA LEU A 34 8.66 14.40 14.72
C LEU A 34 7.28 14.96 14.40
N LEU A 35 7.19 16.21 13.94
CA LEU A 35 5.93 16.82 13.52
C LEU A 35 5.25 15.98 12.41
N LYS A 36 3.97 15.68 12.57
CA LYS A 36 3.16 14.94 11.59
C LYS A 36 3.02 15.69 10.27
N LYS A 37 2.90 17.02 10.34
CA LYS A 37 2.77 17.90 9.18
C LYS A 37 3.51 19.22 9.41
N PRO A 38 4.21 19.77 8.41
CA PRO A 38 4.76 21.13 8.50
C PRO A 38 3.64 22.16 8.76
N GLY A 39 3.90 23.12 9.64
CA GLY A 39 2.95 24.21 9.94
C GLY A 39 1.86 23.89 10.96
N THR A 40 1.87 22.70 11.58
CA THR A 40 1.01 22.40 12.73
C THR A 40 1.57 23.06 14.01
N ALA A 41 0.69 23.32 14.98
CA ALA A 41 1.08 23.92 16.26
C ALA A 41 2.14 23.06 16.97
N THR A 42 3.26 23.66 17.31
CA THR A 42 4.42 22.97 17.89
C THR A 42 4.30 22.73 19.41
N ASN A 43 3.33 23.37 20.06
CA ASN A 43 3.05 23.25 21.49
C ASN A 43 2.07 22.11 21.83
N ASP A 44 1.49 21.46 20.83
CA ASP A 44 0.55 20.35 21.02
C ASP A 44 1.27 19.00 20.76
N PRO A 45 1.48 18.15 21.80
CA PRO A 45 2.07 16.82 21.64
C PRO A 45 1.32 15.90 20.67
N ALA A 46 0.01 16.09 20.49
CA ALA A 46 -0.78 15.31 19.56
C ALA A 46 -0.35 15.48 18.08
N ASN A 47 0.35 16.57 17.77
CA ASN A 47 0.90 16.86 16.44
C ASN A 47 2.22 16.14 16.15
N TYR A 48 2.77 15.39 17.10
CA TYR A 48 4.03 14.68 16.94
C TYR A 48 3.85 13.17 16.78
N ARG A 49 4.81 12.55 16.08
CA ARG A 49 5.03 11.11 16.07
C ARG A 49 6.22 10.80 16.97
N PRO A 50 6.09 9.93 17.98
CA PRO A 50 7.18 9.54 18.84
C PRO A 50 8.05 8.49 18.15
N ILE A 51 9.06 8.89 17.39
CA ILE A 51 9.96 7.94 16.73
C ILE A 51 11.02 7.47 17.72
N THR A 52 11.00 6.18 18.03
CA THR A 52 11.93 5.54 18.93
C THR A 52 13.20 5.09 18.19
N ASN A 53 14.33 5.64 18.57
CA ASN A 53 15.63 5.18 18.10
C ASN A 53 16.17 4.14 19.09
N SER A 54 16.09 2.87 18.70
CA SER A 54 16.64 1.74 19.45
C SER A 54 18.05 1.39 19.00
N ASN A 55 18.79 0.65 19.83
CA ASN A 55 20.15 0.22 19.57
C ASN A 55 20.29 -0.56 18.26
N THR A 56 21.35 -0.31 17.49
CA THR A 56 21.59 -0.93 16.19
C THR A 56 21.75 -2.46 16.29
N ILE A 57 22.45 -2.95 17.33
CA ILE A 57 22.63 -4.40 17.53
C ILE A 57 21.28 -5.04 17.87
N GLY A 58 20.47 -4.38 18.72
CA GLY A 58 19.10 -4.81 18.98
C GLY A 58 18.26 -4.94 17.69
N LYS A 59 18.38 -3.98 16.77
CA LYS A 59 17.71 -4.06 15.45
C LYS A 59 18.20 -5.22 14.59
N ILE A 60 19.46 -5.63 14.73
CA ILE A 60 19.97 -6.83 14.01
C ILE A 60 19.31 -8.09 14.58
N LEU A 61 19.23 -8.23 15.92
CA LEU A 61 18.53 -9.36 16.56
C LEU A 61 17.05 -9.39 16.14
N GLU A 62 16.37 -8.24 16.15
CA GLU A 62 14.99 -8.11 15.67
C GLU A 62 14.85 -8.59 14.20
N ARG A 63 15.78 -8.24 13.30
CA ARG A 63 15.75 -8.67 11.90
C ARG A 63 15.90 -10.18 11.75
N LEU A 64 16.77 -10.79 12.55
CA LEU A 64 16.96 -12.24 12.54
C LEU A 64 15.70 -12.98 13.03
N ALA A 65 15.11 -12.51 14.13
CA ALA A 65 13.84 -13.02 14.63
C ALA A 65 12.70 -12.79 13.62
N GLN A 66 12.61 -11.59 13.04
CA GLN A 66 11.60 -11.23 12.04
C GLN A 66 11.63 -12.17 10.83
N ARG A 67 12.83 -12.54 10.34
CA ARG A 67 12.96 -13.44 9.19
C ARG A 67 12.33 -14.80 9.50
N ARG A 68 12.65 -15.39 10.65
CA ARG A 68 12.10 -16.69 11.09
C ARG A 68 10.58 -16.63 11.30
N ILE A 69 10.10 -15.59 11.98
CA ILE A 69 8.66 -15.38 12.22
C ILE A 69 7.91 -15.21 10.90
N ARG A 70 8.46 -14.46 9.93
CA ARG A 70 7.83 -14.30 8.60
C ARG A 70 7.71 -15.60 7.82
N GLU A 71 8.73 -16.44 7.87
CA GLU A 71 8.70 -17.76 7.23
C GLU A 71 7.57 -18.60 7.82
N HIS A 72 7.45 -18.66 9.14
CA HIS A 72 6.38 -19.35 9.84
C HIS A 72 4.99 -18.80 9.50
N LEU A 73 4.81 -17.47 9.56
CA LEU A 73 3.54 -16.81 9.21
C LEU A 73 3.15 -17.04 7.75
N SER A 74 4.11 -17.13 6.83
CA SER A 74 3.82 -17.35 5.41
C SER A 74 3.19 -18.69 5.10
N LEU A 75 3.34 -19.66 6.00
CA LEU A 75 2.77 -20.99 5.92
C LEU A 75 1.45 -21.10 6.71
N SER A 76 1.15 -20.16 7.58
CA SER A 76 -0.06 -20.18 8.41
C SER A 76 -1.30 -19.81 7.60
N PRO A 77 -2.37 -20.61 7.62
CA PRO A 77 -3.65 -20.28 7.01
C PRO A 77 -4.33 -19.06 7.69
N ASN A 78 -3.96 -18.80 8.94
CA ASN A 78 -4.49 -17.69 9.72
C ASN A 78 -3.87 -16.32 9.37
N HIS A 79 -2.80 -16.29 8.55
CA HIS A 79 -2.20 -15.05 8.14
C HIS A 79 -3.08 -14.32 7.13
N GLY A 80 -3.69 -13.21 7.53
CA GLY A 80 -4.71 -12.48 6.77
C GLY A 80 -4.35 -12.27 5.30
N THR A 81 -5.15 -12.83 4.39
CA THR A 81 -4.92 -12.79 2.94
C THR A 81 -4.91 -11.36 2.41
N PHE A 82 -5.76 -10.50 2.95
CA PHE A 82 -5.95 -9.12 2.52
C PHE A 82 -5.17 -8.08 3.37
N GLN A 83 -4.19 -8.50 4.18
CA GLN A 83 -3.23 -7.60 4.79
C GLN A 83 -2.01 -7.45 3.88
N SER A 84 -1.72 -6.24 3.41
CA SER A 84 -0.63 -5.98 2.45
C SER A 84 0.59 -5.31 3.05
N ALA A 85 0.47 -4.66 4.21
CA ALA A 85 1.60 -3.98 4.81
C ALA A 85 2.68 -4.95 5.30
N TYR A 86 3.94 -4.55 5.17
CA TYR A 86 5.11 -5.26 5.68
C TYR A 86 5.31 -6.68 5.11
N ARG A 87 4.68 -6.99 3.98
CA ARG A 87 4.78 -8.28 3.29
C ARG A 87 5.57 -8.17 2.00
N ALA A 88 6.43 -9.15 1.72
CA ALA A 88 7.13 -9.24 0.45
C ALA A 88 6.13 -9.36 -0.72
N LEU A 89 6.44 -8.71 -1.84
CA LEU A 89 5.61 -8.69 -3.06
C LEU A 89 4.24 -8.00 -2.91
N HIS A 90 3.97 -7.37 -1.76
CA HIS A 90 2.79 -6.54 -1.53
C HIS A 90 3.21 -5.06 -1.50
N SER A 91 2.29 -4.17 -1.84
CA SER A 91 2.51 -2.71 -1.83
C SER A 91 1.18 -1.97 -1.70
N THR A 92 1.24 -0.66 -1.47
CA THR A 92 0.07 0.21 -1.54
C THR A 92 -0.63 0.10 -2.90
N GLU A 93 0.15 -0.03 -3.98
CA GLU A 93 -0.39 -0.18 -5.33
C GLU A 93 -1.14 -1.50 -5.52
N THR A 94 -0.59 -2.64 -5.04
CA THR A 94 -1.29 -3.92 -5.15
C THR A 94 -2.57 -3.94 -4.31
N ALA A 95 -2.55 -3.33 -3.11
CA ALA A 95 -3.71 -3.18 -2.25
C ALA A 95 -4.81 -2.36 -2.93
N MET A 96 -4.47 -1.15 -3.42
CA MET A 96 -5.41 -0.27 -4.10
C MET A 96 -5.91 -0.87 -5.42
N THR A 97 -5.07 -1.61 -6.15
CA THR A 97 -5.47 -2.33 -7.36
C THR A 97 -6.57 -3.34 -7.04
N ARG A 98 -6.50 -4.08 -5.92
CA ARG A 98 -7.57 -5.00 -5.52
C ARG A 98 -8.85 -4.25 -5.16
N VAL A 99 -8.78 -3.25 -4.30
CA VAL A 99 -9.96 -2.47 -3.89
C VAL A 99 -10.67 -1.85 -5.10
N VAL A 100 -9.92 -1.18 -5.98
CA VAL A 100 -10.48 -0.52 -7.16
C VAL A 100 -11.02 -1.54 -8.17
N ASN A 101 -10.35 -2.69 -8.34
CA ASN A 101 -10.85 -3.78 -9.17
C ASN A 101 -12.24 -4.25 -8.71
N ASP A 102 -12.43 -4.44 -7.41
CA ASP A 102 -13.68 -4.93 -6.84
C ASP A 102 -14.80 -3.88 -6.98
N LEU A 103 -14.50 -2.61 -6.75
CA LEU A 103 -15.44 -1.50 -6.96
C LEU A 103 -15.88 -1.38 -8.44
N LEU A 104 -14.93 -1.48 -9.37
CA LEU A 104 -15.22 -1.46 -10.81
C LEU A 104 -16.03 -2.68 -11.25
N THR A 105 -15.80 -3.83 -10.63
CA THR A 105 -16.56 -5.07 -10.90
C THR A 105 -18.01 -4.94 -10.41
N ALA A 106 -18.24 -4.32 -9.25
CA ALA A 106 -19.58 -4.04 -8.75
C ALA A 106 -20.35 -3.08 -9.67
N VAL A 107 -19.68 -2.05 -10.20
CA VAL A 107 -20.26 -1.14 -11.19
C VAL A 107 -20.73 -1.91 -12.44
N ASP A 108 -19.97 -2.89 -12.90
CA ASP A 108 -20.31 -3.72 -14.07
C ASP A 108 -21.54 -4.60 -13.81
N SER A 109 -21.70 -5.06 -12.57
CA SER A 109 -22.88 -5.83 -12.14
C SER A 109 -24.13 -4.97 -11.89
N GLY A 110 -24.07 -3.68 -12.23
CA GLY A 110 -25.20 -2.75 -12.03
C GLY A 110 -25.38 -2.23 -10.61
N LYS A 111 -24.49 -2.60 -9.67
CA LYS A 111 -24.63 -2.28 -8.26
C LYS A 111 -23.66 -1.17 -7.84
N PRO A 112 -24.15 -0.09 -7.17
CA PRO A 112 -23.26 0.85 -6.48
C PRO A 112 -22.60 0.15 -5.29
N SER A 113 -21.52 0.73 -4.78
CA SER A 113 -20.81 0.20 -3.61
C SER A 113 -20.58 1.29 -2.58
N VAL A 114 -20.53 0.91 -1.31
CA VAL A 114 -20.04 1.77 -0.23
C VAL A 114 -18.68 1.27 0.22
N LEU A 115 -17.73 2.20 0.26
CA LEU A 115 -16.40 2.03 0.78
C LEU A 115 -16.30 2.82 2.09
N LEU A 116 -15.87 2.15 3.17
CA LEU A 116 -15.66 2.71 4.49
C LEU A 116 -14.18 2.55 4.87
N SER A 117 -13.49 3.65 5.11
CA SER A 117 -12.10 3.67 5.61
C SER A 117 -12.12 4.00 7.09
N LEU A 118 -11.54 3.13 7.91
CA LEU A 118 -11.42 3.34 9.36
C LEU A 118 -10.00 3.77 9.72
N ASP A 119 -9.89 4.73 10.63
CA ASP A 119 -8.63 5.17 11.23
C ASP A 119 -8.58 4.74 12.69
N ILE A 120 -7.42 4.21 13.11
CA ILE A 120 -7.17 3.80 14.50
C ILE A 120 -6.27 4.85 15.16
N SER A 121 -6.66 5.29 16.35
CA SER A 121 -5.86 6.22 17.14
C SER A 121 -4.75 5.48 17.88
N ALA A 122 -3.51 5.98 17.83
CA ALA A 122 -2.35 5.48 18.58
C ALA A 122 -2.14 3.96 18.49
N ALA A 123 -2.38 3.39 17.30
CA ALA A 123 -2.44 1.95 17.03
C ALA A 123 -1.23 1.15 17.56
N PHE A 124 -0.02 1.73 17.50
CA PHE A 124 1.21 1.08 17.96
C PHE A 124 1.47 1.23 19.45
N ASP A 125 0.88 2.26 20.09
CA ASP A 125 1.24 2.65 21.45
C ASP A 125 0.38 1.95 22.51
N THR A 126 -0.74 1.35 22.11
CA THR A 126 -1.75 0.77 23.02
C THR A 126 -1.84 -0.76 22.99
N ILE A 127 -0.96 -1.44 22.26
CA ILE A 127 -1.01 -2.89 22.14
C ILE A 127 -0.67 -3.55 23.47
N ASP A 128 -1.59 -4.39 23.97
CA ASP A 128 -1.38 -5.22 25.15
C ASP A 128 -0.45 -6.39 24.83
N HIS A 129 0.66 -6.49 25.57
CA HIS A 129 1.71 -7.49 25.36
C HIS A 129 1.20 -8.91 25.66
N GLY A 130 0.36 -9.09 26.69
CA GLY A 130 -0.21 -10.39 27.07
C GLY A 130 -1.10 -10.94 25.98
N ARG A 131 -2.04 -10.11 25.48
CA ARG A 131 -2.92 -10.48 24.35
C ARG A 131 -2.15 -10.75 23.06
N LEU A 132 -1.08 -10.00 22.79
CA LEU A 132 -0.22 -10.23 21.63
C LEU A 132 0.45 -11.61 21.73
N LEU A 133 1.05 -11.94 22.87
CA LEU A 133 1.71 -13.23 23.11
C LEU A 133 0.72 -14.39 23.05
N GLN A 134 -0.46 -14.24 23.67
CA GLN A 134 -1.55 -15.21 23.58
C GLN A 134 -1.93 -15.47 22.10
N ARG A 135 -2.04 -14.41 21.28
CA ARG A 135 -2.36 -14.52 19.86
C ARG A 135 -1.25 -15.19 19.05
N CYS A 136 0.02 -14.91 19.37
CA CYS A 136 1.15 -15.62 18.77
C CYS A 136 1.05 -17.14 19.02
N SER A 137 0.68 -17.53 20.25
CA SER A 137 0.55 -18.93 20.61
C SER A 137 -0.72 -19.58 20.04
N GLU A 138 -1.90 -19.03 20.33
CA GLU A 138 -3.19 -19.67 20.02
C GLU A 138 -3.56 -19.61 18.53
N VAL A 139 -3.27 -18.49 17.86
CA VAL A 139 -3.65 -18.27 16.46
C VAL A 139 -2.56 -18.75 15.51
N PHE A 140 -1.30 -18.54 15.87
CA PHE A 140 -0.19 -18.83 14.97
C PHE A 140 0.67 -20.03 15.40
N GLY A 141 0.34 -20.71 16.52
CA GLY A 141 1.02 -21.92 16.98
C GLY A 141 2.48 -21.69 17.38
N MET A 142 2.84 -20.47 17.75
CA MET A 142 4.19 -20.17 18.26
C MET A 142 4.28 -20.67 19.71
N SER A 143 5.35 -21.39 20.08
CA SER A 143 5.51 -21.96 21.41
C SER A 143 6.97 -21.98 21.85
N GLY A 144 7.21 -22.30 23.16
CA GLY A 144 8.53 -22.48 23.71
C GLY A 144 9.42 -21.24 23.58
N GLN A 145 10.66 -21.42 23.20
CA GLN A 145 11.69 -20.38 23.14
C GLN A 145 11.30 -19.15 22.30
N VAL A 146 10.47 -19.31 21.25
CA VAL A 146 9.99 -18.19 20.44
C VAL A 146 9.08 -17.28 21.25
N CYS A 147 8.16 -17.85 22.03
CA CYS A 147 7.29 -17.07 22.91
C CYS A 147 8.07 -16.44 24.06
N ASP A 148 9.04 -17.15 24.64
CA ASP A 148 9.88 -16.62 25.71
C ASP A 148 10.75 -15.47 25.22
N TRP A 149 11.31 -15.59 24.02
CA TRP A 149 12.08 -14.49 23.40
C TRP A 149 11.19 -13.28 23.10
N LEU A 150 9.99 -13.48 22.56
CA LEU A 150 9.04 -12.39 22.30
C LEU A 150 8.58 -11.72 23.61
N ARG A 151 8.34 -12.52 24.67
CA ARG A 151 8.02 -12.01 26.00
C ARG A 151 9.18 -11.17 26.53
N SER A 152 10.40 -11.69 26.49
CA SER A 152 11.60 -10.98 26.89
C SER A 152 11.81 -9.69 26.07
N TYR A 153 11.54 -9.73 24.76
CA TYR A 153 11.63 -8.56 23.87
C TYR A 153 10.64 -7.44 24.26
N LEU A 154 9.41 -7.81 24.66
CA LEU A 154 8.35 -6.86 24.98
C LEU A 154 8.43 -6.30 26.41
N THR A 155 8.89 -7.09 27.35
CA THR A 155 8.92 -6.71 28.80
C THR A 155 10.21 -6.00 29.20
N GLY A 156 10.13 -5.22 30.27
CA GLY A 156 11.29 -4.50 30.84
C GLY A 156 11.80 -3.37 29.92
N ARG A 157 11.00 -2.90 29.00
CA ARG A 157 11.37 -1.78 28.12
C ARG A 157 11.17 -0.45 28.81
N SER A 158 12.04 0.50 28.47
CA SER A 158 11.92 1.88 28.93
C SER A 158 12.27 2.86 27.82
N SER A 159 11.78 4.08 27.95
CA SER A 159 12.04 5.14 26.98
C SER A 159 12.19 6.50 27.62
N TYR A 160 12.88 7.39 26.96
CA TYR A 160 12.97 8.79 27.29
C TYR A 160 12.87 9.65 26.05
N VAL A 161 12.30 10.86 26.18
CA VAL A 161 12.21 11.82 25.08
C VAL A 161 13.49 12.67 25.04
N SER A 162 14.03 12.87 23.85
CA SER A 162 15.18 13.74 23.60
C SER A 162 14.81 14.81 22.60
N LEU A 163 14.99 16.08 22.96
CA LEU A 163 14.74 17.25 22.12
C LEU A 163 15.92 18.23 22.22
N GLY A 164 16.71 18.29 21.17
CA GLY A 164 17.97 19.04 21.20
C GLY A 164 18.91 18.49 22.28
N GLN A 165 19.30 19.35 23.24
CA GLN A 165 20.14 18.94 24.37
C GLN A 165 19.34 18.52 25.63
N SER A 166 18.02 18.67 25.60
CA SER A 166 17.15 18.32 26.71
C SER A 166 16.72 16.86 26.65
N ARG A 167 16.65 16.23 27.83
CA ARG A 167 16.22 14.85 28.00
C ARG A 167 15.21 14.76 29.13
N SER A 168 14.13 14.00 28.92
CA SER A 168 13.16 13.69 29.96
C SER A 168 13.67 12.63 30.93
N ALA A 169 12.95 12.43 32.04
CA ALA A 169 13.08 11.22 32.83
C ALA A 169 12.79 9.97 32.01
N THR A 170 13.38 8.85 32.38
CA THR A 170 13.11 7.54 31.76
C THR A 170 11.83 6.96 32.32
N VAL A 171 10.92 6.49 31.43
CA VAL A 171 9.62 5.91 31.80
C VAL A 171 9.57 4.46 31.31
N ASN A 172 9.03 3.57 32.13
CA ASN A 172 8.81 2.18 31.78
C ASN A 172 7.64 2.05 30.76
N CYS A 173 7.84 1.24 29.73
CA CYS A 173 6.84 0.96 28.69
C CYS A 173 6.19 -0.40 28.99
N THR A 174 4.95 -0.40 29.46
CA THR A 174 4.19 -1.61 29.82
C THR A 174 3.25 -2.07 28.70
N THR A 175 2.99 -1.21 27.73
CA THR A 175 2.15 -1.47 26.55
C THR A 175 2.81 -0.91 25.30
N GLY A 176 2.26 -1.26 24.14
CA GLY A 176 2.69 -0.73 22.86
C GLY A 176 3.99 -1.32 22.32
N MET A 177 4.36 -0.88 21.17
CA MET A 177 5.61 -1.26 20.51
C MET A 177 6.36 0.00 20.06
N PRO A 178 7.70 0.03 20.20
CA PRO A 178 8.47 1.21 19.82
C PRO A 178 8.25 1.56 18.33
N GLN A 179 7.77 2.76 18.05
CA GLN A 179 7.67 3.26 16.68
C GLN A 179 9.06 3.48 16.11
N GLY A 180 9.53 2.56 15.27
CA GLY A 180 10.90 2.52 14.74
C GLY A 180 11.63 1.21 15.03
N SER A 181 11.00 0.27 15.75
CA SER A 181 11.47 -1.11 15.88
C SER A 181 11.29 -1.88 14.56
N VAL A 182 12.06 -2.93 14.39
CA VAL A 182 11.98 -3.80 13.21
C VAL A 182 10.80 -4.77 13.32
N LEU A 183 10.53 -5.26 14.53
CA LEU A 183 9.45 -6.22 14.78
C LEU A 183 8.08 -5.57 14.93
N GLY A 184 7.99 -4.34 15.42
CA GLY A 184 6.72 -3.66 15.70
C GLY A 184 5.70 -3.78 14.58
N PRO A 185 6.05 -3.45 13.32
CA PRO A 185 5.13 -3.58 12.19
C PRO A 185 4.59 -5.01 11.98
N LEU A 186 5.42 -6.03 12.12
CA LEU A 186 5.00 -7.43 11.97
C LEU A 186 4.09 -7.87 13.13
N LEU A 187 4.45 -7.53 14.36
CA LEU A 187 3.67 -7.85 15.55
C LEU A 187 2.31 -7.15 15.53
N PHE A 188 2.25 -5.93 15.00
CA PHE A 188 0.99 -5.23 14.78
C PHE A 188 0.07 -6.00 13.81
N THR A 189 0.61 -6.51 12.69
CA THR A 189 -0.20 -7.30 11.75
C THR A 189 -0.69 -8.62 12.37
N ILE A 190 0.11 -9.27 13.21
CA ILE A 190 -0.29 -10.43 14.00
C ILE A 190 -1.44 -10.05 14.94
N PHE A 191 -1.29 -8.91 15.65
CA PHE A 191 -2.29 -8.44 16.60
C PHE A 191 -3.64 -8.14 15.95
N THR A 192 -3.66 -7.57 14.75
CA THR A 192 -4.89 -7.15 14.05
C THR A 192 -5.49 -8.23 13.13
N THR A 193 -4.84 -9.37 12.94
CA THR A 193 -5.32 -10.44 12.05
C THR A 193 -6.79 -10.84 12.28
N PRO A 194 -7.31 -11.01 13.53
CA PRO A 194 -8.69 -11.42 13.74
C PRO A 194 -9.74 -10.45 13.19
N VAL A 195 -9.39 -9.16 13.01
CA VAL A 195 -10.29 -8.16 12.42
C VAL A 195 -10.72 -8.57 11.01
N GLY A 196 -9.79 -9.12 10.23
CA GLY A 196 -10.09 -9.59 8.87
C GLY A 196 -11.10 -10.76 8.88
N HIS A 197 -10.93 -11.72 9.77
CA HIS A 197 -11.88 -12.83 9.94
C HIS A 197 -13.26 -12.34 10.38
N LEU A 198 -13.29 -11.39 11.32
CA LEU A 198 -14.53 -10.77 11.78
C LEU A 198 -15.27 -10.06 10.64
N ILE A 199 -14.57 -9.28 9.80
CA ILE A 199 -15.19 -8.60 8.66
C ILE A 199 -15.75 -9.62 7.66
N THR A 200 -14.99 -10.67 7.37
CA THR A 200 -15.38 -11.74 6.44
C THR A 200 -16.64 -12.48 6.92
N SER A 201 -16.82 -12.67 8.23
CA SER A 201 -18.01 -13.36 8.79
C SER A 201 -19.34 -12.60 8.50
N PHE A 202 -19.26 -11.29 8.19
CA PHE A 202 -20.42 -10.50 7.72
C PHE A 202 -20.60 -10.55 6.19
N GLY A 203 -19.76 -11.28 5.45
CA GLY A 203 -19.79 -11.31 3.99
C GLY A 203 -19.35 -9.99 3.34
N ILE A 204 -18.58 -9.16 4.06
CA ILE A 204 -18.08 -7.87 3.60
C ILE A 204 -16.65 -8.02 3.10
N SER A 205 -16.36 -7.44 1.95
CA SER A 205 -15.01 -7.37 1.40
C SER A 205 -14.18 -6.32 2.16
N TYR A 206 -12.90 -6.61 2.32
CA TYR A 206 -11.98 -5.69 2.99
C TYR A 206 -10.58 -5.75 2.41
N HIS A 207 -9.80 -4.71 2.70
CA HIS A 207 -8.36 -4.70 2.52
C HIS A 207 -7.70 -3.95 3.67
N GLN A 208 -6.59 -4.46 4.18
CA GLN A 208 -5.81 -3.85 5.26
C GLN A 208 -4.42 -3.48 4.75
N TYR A 209 -3.95 -2.32 5.18
CA TYR A 209 -2.57 -1.90 5.00
C TYR A 209 -2.08 -1.29 6.32
N ALA A 210 -1.43 -2.08 7.15
CA ALA A 210 -1.13 -1.78 8.55
C ALA A 210 -2.41 -1.50 9.36
N ASP A 211 -2.53 -0.29 9.89
CA ASP A 211 -3.68 0.22 10.62
C ASP A 211 -4.84 0.67 9.72
N ASP A 212 -4.55 1.07 8.49
CA ASP A 212 -5.56 1.45 7.52
C ASP A 212 -6.41 0.23 7.10
N THR A 213 -7.69 0.24 7.41
CA THR A 213 -8.64 -0.82 7.04
C THR A 213 -9.75 -0.26 6.17
N GLN A 214 -9.79 -0.70 4.90
CA GLN A 214 -10.88 -0.42 3.97
C GLN A 214 -11.86 -1.58 3.98
N ARG A 215 -13.15 -1.28 4.12
CA ARG A 215 -14.27 -2.24 4.00
C ARG A 215 -15.21 -1.74 2.94
N TYR A 216 -15.68 -2.64 2.10
CA TYR A 216 -16.55 -2.27 1.01
C TYR A 216 -17.52 -3.39 0.67
N THR A 217 -18.71 -3.00 0.26
CA THR A 217 -19.74 -3.92 -0.21
C THR A 217 -20.55 -3.26 -1.33
N SER A 218 -21.02 -4.08 -2.26
CA SER A 218 -22.04 -3.64 -3.22
C SER A 218 -23.39 -3.53 -2.52
N ILE A 219 -24.18 -2.56 -2.94
CA ILE A 219 -25.50 -2.28 -2.36
C ILE A 219 -26.55 -2.62 -3.39
N ASP A 220 -27.61 -3.29 -2.96
CA ASP A 220 -28.84 -3.40 -3.73
C ASP A 220 -29.71 -2.19 -3.41
N PRO A 221 -30.00 -1.31 -4.42
CA PRO A 221 -30.83 -0.12 -4.17
C PRO A 221 -32.25 -0.42 -3.70
N ALA A 222 -32.72 -1.66 -3.90
CA ALA A 222 -34.07 -2.07 -3.50
C ALA A 222 -34.17 -2.52 -2.04
N THR A 223 -33.01 -2.70 -1.35
CA THR A 223 -32.99 -3.20 0.03
C THR A 223 -31.99 -2.45 0.89
N ASP A 224 -32.36 -2.12 2.12
CA ASP A 224 -31.44 -1.54 3.12
C ASP A 224 -30.54 -2.59 3.81
N SER A 225 -30.64 -3.87 3.40
CA SER A 225 -29.98 -4.97 4.10
C SER A 225 -28.46 -4.86 4.07
N ASP A 226 -27.86 -4.40 2.96
CA ASP A 226 -26.41 -4.33 2.79
C ASP A 226 -25.78 -3.18 3.62
N LEU A 227 -26.46 -2.04 3.71
CA LEU A 227 -26.06 -0.93 4.59
C LEU A 227 -26.19 -1.31 6.07
N SER A 228 -27.26 -2.02 6.42
CA SER A 228 -27.44 -2.55 7.78
C SER A 228 -26.32 -3.53 8.15
N LYS A 229 -25.97 -4.48 7.29
CA LYS A 229 -24.84 -5.39 7.47
C LYS A 229 -23.51 -4.66 7.62
N LEU A 230 -23.26 -3.63 6.80
CA LEU A 230 -22.04 -2.82 6.90
C LEU A 230 -21.98 -2.08 8.24
N SER A 231 -23.09 -1.53 8.72
CA SER A 231 -23.19 -0.86 10.03
C SER A 231 -23.02 -1.85 11.19
N GLN A 232 -23.60 -3.04 11.10
CA GLN A 232 -23.40 -4.11 12.09
C GLN A 232 -21.94 -4.56 12.14
N CYS A 233 -21.32 -4.79 10.99
CA CYS A 233 -19.90 -5.09 10.89
C CYS A 233 -19.04 -3.95 11.48
N ALA A 234 -19.36 -2.70 11.17
CA ALA A 234 -18.67 -1.54 11.74
C ALA A 234 -18.76 -1.52 13.27
N SER A 235 -19.92 -1.81 13.83
CA SER A 235 -20.13 -1.88 15.27
C SER A 235 -19.38 -3.06 15.92
N ALA A 236 -19.39 -4.23 15.29
CA ALA A 236 -18.66 -5.41 15.76
C ALA A 236 -17.14 -5.15 15.77
N VAL A 237 -16.62 -4.55 14.69
CA VAL A 237 -15.19 -4.18 14.61
C VAL A 237 -14.84 -3.09 15.62
N THR A 238 -15.70 -2.11 15.85
CA THR A 238 -15.51 -1.10 16.91
C THR A 238 -15.39 -1.76 18.28
N ARG A 239 -16.30 -2.68 18.60
CA ARG A 239 -16.28 -3.44 19.86
C ARG A 239 -15.00 -4.24 19.98
N TRP A 240 -14.61 -4.96 18.93
CA TRP A 240 -13.36 -5.73 18.92
C TRP A 240 -12.14 -4.85 19.20
N HIS A 241 -12.08 -3.65 18.60
CA HIS A 241 -10.98 -2.72 18.88
C HIS A 241 -10.96 -2.28 20.34
N LEU A 242 -12.11 -1.89 20.90
CA LEU A 242 -12.23 -1.50 22.32
C LEU A 242 -11.79 -2.65 23.26
N GLU A 243 -12.27 -3.86 23.03
CA GLU A 243 -11.90 -5.04 23.79
C GLU A 243 -10.41 -5.36 23.71
N ASN A 244 -9.75 -4.95 22.64
CA ASN A 244 -8.30 -5.15 22.43
C ASN A 244 -7.45 -3.90 22.73
N GLY A 245 -8.00 -2.89 23.41
CA GLY A 245 -7.27 -1.69 23.83
C GLY A 245 -6.98 -0.71 22.68
N LEU A 246 -7.64 -0.88 21.53
CA LEU A 246 -7.50 0.01 20.38
C LEU A 246 -8.71 0.94 20.27
N LEU A 247 -8.49 2.21 19.95
CA LEU A 247 -9.55 3.20 19.78
C LEU A 247 -9.70 3.58 18.31
N LEU A 248 -10.89 3.41 17.77
CA LEU A 248 -11.25 3.99 16.48
C LEU A 248 -11.42 5.50 16.60
N ASN A 249 -11.06 6.22 15.56
CA ASN A 249 -11.28 7.65 15.44
C ASN A 249 -12.46 7.92 14.49
N PRO A 250 -13.69 8.13 15.00
CA PRO A 250 -14.85 8.39 14.14
C PRO A 250 -14.69 9.66 13.31
N ALA A 251 -14.00 10.69 13.83
CA ALA A 251 -13.79 11.95 13.13
C ALA A 251 -12.87 11.84 11.91
N LYS A 252 -12.04 10.79 11.85
CA LYS A 252 -11.17 10.48 10.69
C LYS A 252 -11.69 9.32 9.85
N THR A 253 -12.80 8.71 10.27
CA THR A 253 -13.46 7.67 9.49
C THR A 253 -14.17 8.31 8.30
N GLU A 254 -13.88 7.83 7.10
CA GLU A 254 -14.44 8.36 5.85
C GLU A 254 -15.26 7.29 5.15
N ALA A 255 -16.42 7.68 4.62
CA ALA A 255 -17.28 6.84 3.79
C ALA A 255 -17.39 7.42 2.38
N LEU A 256 -17.39 6.55 1.38
CA LEU A 256 -17.55 6.91 -0.02
C LEU A 256 -18.54 5.96 -0.70
N MET A 257 -19.55 6.54 -1.33
CA MET A 257 -20.42 5.80 -2.24
C MET A 257 -19.85 5.86 -3.66
N THR A 258 -19.70 4.70 -4.31
CA THR A 258 -19.14 4.60 -5.66
C THR A 258 -20.12 3.94 -6.63
N GLY A 259 -20.12 4.40 -7.88
CA GLY A 259 -20.96 3.85 -8.93
C GLY A 259 -21.03 4.77 -10.16
N THR A 260 -21.82 4.38 -11.16
CA THR A 260 -22.16 5.30 -12.25
C THR A 260 -23.07 6.44 -11.74
N ARG A 261 -23.15 7.52 -12.52
CA ARG A 261 -24.07 8.63 -12.18
C ARG A 261 -25.51 8.15 -12.02
N GLN A 262 -25.95 7.24 -12.90
CA GLN A 262 -27.30 6.68 -12.86
C GLN A 262 -27.53 5.77 -11.64
N GLN A 263 -26.53 4.95 -11.25
CA GLN A 263 -26.60 4.09 -10.08
C GLN A 263 -26.70 4.94 -8.80
N ILE A 264 -25.84 5.95 -8.66
CA ILE A 264 -25.82 6.83 -7.48
C ILE A 264 -27.09 7.70 -7.39
N ALA A 265 -27.64 8.14 -8.53
CA ALA A 265 -28.86 8.94 -8.55
C ALA A 265 -30.11 8.19 -8.06
N LYS A 266 -30.09 6.85 -8.08
CA LYS A 266 -31.19 6.00 -7.58
C LYS A 266 -31.16 5.81 -6.06
N LEU A 267 -30.06 6.18 -5.41
CA LEU A 267 -29.89 6.05 -3.96
C LEU A 267 -30.29 7.35 -3.26
N ASP A 268 -30.81 7.21 -2.05
CA ASP A 268 -31.10 8.37 -1.21
C ASP A 268 -29.80 9.15 -0.91
N LYS A 269 -29.86 10.48 -1.02
CA LYS A 269 -28.73 11.38 -0.77
C LYS A 269 -28.30 11.40 0.70
N SER A 270 -29.13 10.90 1.61
CA SER A 270 -28.89 10.85 3.06
C SER A 270 -28.14 9.59 3.52
N VAL A 271 -27.73 8.72 2.59
CA VAL A 271 -27.05 7.46 2.94
C VAL A 271 -25.75 7.72 3.72
N GLY A 272 -25.74 7.24 4.96
CA GLY A 272 -24.58 7.24 5.84
C GLY A 272 -24.38 5.87 6.48
N VAL A 273 -23.15 5.59 6.92
CA VAL A 273 -22.80 4.35 7.63
C VAL A 273 -22.67 4.66 9.11
N ARG A 274 -23.33 3.87 9.96
CA ARG A 274 -23.22 4.02 11.41
C ARG A 274 -21.93 3.38 11.93
N VAL A 275 -21.05 4.18 12.54
CA VAL A 275 -19.77 3.76 13.11
C VAL A 275 -19.62 4.30 14.51
N ALA A 276 -19.36 3.46 15.50
CA ALA A 276 -19.16 3.85 16.90
C ALA A 276 -20.25 4.80 17.44
N GLY A 277 -21.51 4.56 17.06
CA GLY A 277 -22.67 5.40 17.49
C GLY A 277 -22.88 6.67 16.66
N THR A 278 -21.96 7.05 15.79
CA THR A 278 -22.04 8.24 14.92
C THR A 278 -22.35 7.83 13.48
N THR A 279 -23.18 8.61 12.79
CA THR A 279 -23.43 8.40 11.35
C THR A 279 -22.39 9.15 10.54
N VAL A 280 -21.58 8.40 9.79
CA VAL A 280 -20.58 8.93 8.86
C VAL A 280 -21.25 9.13 7.50
N ALA A 281 -21.37 10.38 7.08
CA ALA A 281 -21.95 10.73 5.78
C ALA A 281 -20.98 10.36 4.64
N CYS A 282 -21.52 9.95 3.48
CA CYS A 282 -20.68 9.65 2.31
C CYS A 282 -20.14 10.92 1.68
N SER A 283 -18.83 10.99 1.57
CA SER A 283 -18.08 12.06 0.89
C SER A 283 -18.17 11.95 -0.64
N THR A 284 -17.76 13.01 -1.34
CA THR A 284 -17.62 12.99 -2.82
C THR A 284 -16.35 12.31 -3.27
N SER A 285 -15.32 12.35 -2.44
CA SER A 285 -14.04 11.65 -2.61
C SER A 285 -13.42 11.31 -1.25
N VAL A 286 -12.58 10.29 -1.21
CA VAL A 286 -11.78 9.89 -0.04
C VAL A 286 -10.33 9.68 -0.44
N ARG A 287 -9.42 9.89 0.52
CA ARG A 287 -8.00 9.67 0.28
C ARG A 287 -7.49 8.44 1.06
N ILE A 288 -7.19 7.37 0.34
CA ILE A 288 -6.73 6.10 0.88
C ILE A 288 -5.32 5.80 0.36
N LEU A 289 -4.38 5.50 1.25
CA LEU A 289 -2.99 5.17 0.91
C LEU A 289 -2.37 6.16 -0.09
N GLY A 290 -2.68 7.44 0.04
CA GLY A 290 -2.18 8.48 -0.84
C GLY A 290 -2.91 8.64 -2.18
N VAL A 291 -3.87 7.78 -2.51
CA VAL A 291 -4.71 7.86 -3.71
C VAL A 291 -6.05 8.49 -3.37
N THR A 292 -6.48 9.49 -4.14
CA THR A 292 -7.83 10.07 -4.04
C THR A 292 -8.78 9.30 -4.94
N ILE A 293 -9.80 8.68 -4.37
CA ILE A 293 -10.87 7.97 -5.07
C ILE A 293 -12.10 8.84 -5.05
N ASP A 294 -12.66 9.15 -6.22
CA ASP A 294 -13.92 9.88 -6.35
C ASP A 294 -15.10 8.91 -6.56
N ARG A 295 -16.32 9.38 -6.28
CA ARG A 295 -17.55 8.58 -6.32
C ARG A 295 -17.83 7.92 -7.68
N TYR A 296 -17.27 8.46 -8.76
CA TYR A 296 -17.45 7.92 -10.10
C TYR A 296 -16.24 7.12 -10.60
N LEU A 297 -15.24 6.91 -9.73
CA LEU A 297 -13.99 6.19 -10.02
C LEU A 297 -13.25 6.78 -11.23
N THR A 298 -13.34 8.10 -11.44
CA THR A 298 -12.70 8.78 -12.59
C THR A 298 -11.23 9.06 -12.35
N PHE A 299 -10.79 9.17 -11.10
CA PHE A 299 -9.46 9.60 -10.68
C PHE A 299 -9.09 11.03 -11.09
N HIS A 300 -10.06 11.84 -11.55
CA HIS A 300 -9.82 13.21 -11.99
C HIS A 300 -9.19 14.09 -10.89
N GLU A 301 -9.72 13.97 -9.67
CA GLU A 301 -9.20 14.71 -8.52
C GLU A 301 -7.79 14.23 -8.13
N HIS A 302 -7.56 12.92 -8.12
CA HIS A 302 -6.22 12.35 -7.89
C HIS A 302 -5.19 12.88 -8.88
N ILE A 303 -5.53 12.89 -10.16
CA ILE A 303 -4.68 13.41 -11.23
C ILE A 303 -4.43 14.92 -11.03
N SER A 304 -5.46 15.69 -10.64
CA SER A 304 -5.33 17.11 -10.35
C SER A 304 -4.35 17.40 -9.21
N ASN A 305 -4.43 16.62 -8.13
CA ASN A 305 -3.54 16.70 -6.98
C ASN A 305 -2.10 16.31 -7.35
N THR A 306 -1.93 15.25 -8.14
CA THR A 306 -0.63 14.81 -8.67
C THR A 306 0.01 15.86 -9.55
N VAL A 307 -0.74 16.44 -10.50
CA VAL A 307 -0.28 17.51 -11.39
C VAL A 307 0.16 18.74 -10.59
N ARG A 308 -0.61 19.15 -9.58
CA ARG A 308 -0.27 20.28 -8.70
C ARG A 308 1.04 20.03 -7.96
N SER A 309 1.18 18.88 -7.34
CA SER A 309 2.38 18.48 -6.61
C SER A 309 3.61 18.42 -7.54
N CYS A 310 3.49 17.80 -8.69
CA CYS A 310 4.58 17.72 -9.67
C CYS A 310 5.02 19.09 -10.16
N ASN A 311 4.07 19.98 -10.48
CA ASN A 311 4.38 21.33 -10.94
C ASN A 311 5.11 22.16 -9.87
N TYR A 312 4.79 21.97 -8.59
CA TYR A 312 5.52 22.59 -7.49
C TYR A 312 7.01 22.18 -7.53
N HIS A 313 7.30 20.91 -7.60
CA HIS A 313 8.68 20.41 -7.62
C HIS A 313 9.41 20.74 -8.93
N ILE A 314 8.71 20.79 -10.06
CA ILE A 314 9.29 21.22 -11.33
C ILE A 314 9.75 22.70 -11.25
N ARG A 315 8.97 23.56 -10.58
CA ARG A 315 9.39 24.97 -10.35
C ARG A 315 10.65 25.01 -9.48
N SER A 316 10.69 24.27 -8.37
CA SER A 316 11.88 24.19 -7.51
C SER A 316 13.11 23.71 -8.28
N LEU A 317 12.98 22.64 -9.08
CA LEU A 317 14.08 22.15 -9.92
C LEU A 317 14.55 23.18 -10.96
N ARG A 318 13.62 23.95 -11.54
CA ARG A 318 13.94 25.03 -12.50
C ARG A 318 14.80 26.13 -11.88
N HIS A 319 14.57 26.49 -10.62
CA HIS A 319 15.37 27.52 -9.94
C HIS A 319 16.84 27.11 -9.81
N ILE A 320 17.10 25.85 -9.50
CA ILE A 320 18.48 25.34 -9.30
C ILE A 320 19.10 24.76 -10.57
N ARG A 321 18.35 24.67 -11.69
CA ARG A 321 18.78 23.94 -12.90
C ARG A 321 20.11 24.45 -13.48
N ARG A 322 20.38 25.73 -13.37
CA ARG A 322 21.63 26.32 -13.88
C ARG A 322 22.86 26.03 -13.03
N LEU A 323 22.66 25.56 -11.79
CA LEU A 323 23.70 25.23 -10.81
C LEU A 323 24.11 23.75 -10.81
N ILE A 324 23.39 22.92 -11.56
CA ILE A 324 23.59 21.47 -11.61
C ILE A 324 23.74 20.98 -13.04
N ASP A 325 24.46 19.89 -13.23
CA ASP A 325 24.60 19.23 -14.53
C ASP A 325 23.30 18.50 -14.95
N THR A 326 23.29 17.97 -16.17
CA THR A 326 22.10 17.29 -16.72
C THR A 326 21.85 15.93 -16.04
N GLU A 327 22.87 15.22 -15.63
CA GLU A 327 22.75 13.92 -14.95
C GLU A 327 22.14 14.08 -13.57
N THR A 328 22.62 15.03 -12.77
CA THR A 328 22.04 15.41 -11.47
C THR A 328 20.60 15.88 -11.62
N ALA A 329 20.31 16.74 -12.61
CA ALA A 329 18.97 17.21 -12.90
C ALA A 329 18.03 16.03 -13.25
N ASN A 330 18.49 15.07 -14.06
CA ASN A 330 17.73 13.86 -14.40
C ASN A 330 17.47 12.98 -13.15
N THR A 331 18.46 12.81 -12.31
CA THR A 331 18.34 12.05 -11.06
C THR A 331 17.32 12.68 -10.13
N LEU A 332 17.36 13.98 -9.91
CA LEU A 332 16.39 14.73 -9.12
C LEU A 332 14.97 14.67 -9.73
N ALA A 333 14.88 14.83 -11.06
CA ALA A 333 13.61 14.73 -11.78
C ALA A 333 12.96 13.36 -11.61
N CYS A 334 13.75 12.28 -11.74
CA CYS A 334 13.26 10.92 -11.56
C CYS A 334 12.85 10.64 -10.11
N SER A 335 13.67 11.05 -9.14
CA SER A 335 13.43 10.77 -7.72
C SER A 335 12.26 11.54 -7.16
N ILE A 336 12.08 12.82 -7.55
CA ILE A 336 11.10 13.69 -6.93
C ILE A 336 9.79 13.78 -7.75
N VAL A 337 9.86 13.90 -9.08
CA VAL A 337 8.68 14.14 -9.91
C VAL A 337 8.18 12.84 -10.58
N ALA A 338 9.07 12.09 -11.24
CA ALA A 338 8.65 10.86 -11.91
C ALA A 338 8.12 9.81 -10.93
N SER A 339 8.69 9.72 -9.73
CA SER A 339 8.17 8.86 -8.66
C SER A 339 6.72 9.16 -8.27
N ARG A 340 6.30 10.45 -8.32
CA ARG A 340 4.90 10.86 -8.09
C ARG A 340 3.98 10.50 -9.24
N LEU A 341 4.48 10.63 -10.49
CA LEU A 341 3.73 10.21 -11.68
C LEU A 341 3.54 8.69 -11.75
N ASP A 342 4.46 7.93 -11.14
CA ASP A 342 4.44 6.47 -11.13
C ASP A 342 3.75 5.87 -9.89
N TYR A 343 3.45 6.68 -8.88
CA TYR A 343 2.80 6.20 -7.68
C TYR A 343 1.38 5.74 -7.99
N CYS A 344 1.10 4.44 -7.79
CA CYS A 344 -0.19 3.81 -8.06
C CYS A 344 -0.74 4.08 -9.48
N ASN A 345 0.13 4.30 -10.47
CA ASN A 345 -0.30 4.66 -11.82
C ASN A 345 -1.00 3.51 -12.57
N ALA A 346 -0.91 2.28 -12.10
CA ALA A 346 -1.70 1.16 -12.61
C ALA A 346 -3.22 1.45 -12.55
N LEU A 347 -3.67 2.20 -11.53
CA LEU A 347 -5.08 2.59 -11.36
C LEU A 347 -5.57 3.57 -12.44
N LEU A 348 -4.65 4.23 -13.14
CA LEU A 348 -4.94 5.23 -14.16
C LEU A 348 -5.13 4.62 -15.57
N TYR A 349 -5.15 3.29 -15.67
CA TYR A 349 -5.49 2.64 -16.93
C TYR A 349 -6.92 2.99 -17.36
N GLY A 350 -7.08 3.39 -18.62
CA GLY A 350 -8.37 3.74 -19.17
C GLY A 350 -9.01 5.04 -18.65
N VAL A 351 -8.27 5.93 -17.96
CA VAL A 351 -8.73 7.29 -17.67
C VAL A 351 -8.93 8.10 -18.94
N THR A 352 -9.64 9.22 -18.86
CA THR A 352 -9.95 10.05 -20.03
C THR A 352 -8.67 10.53 -20.72
N SER A 353 -8.75 10.69 -22.07
CA SER A 353 -7.63 11.23 -22.85
C SER A 353 -7.20 12.63 -22.36
N ALA A 354 -8.15 13.43 -21.87
CA ALA A 354 -7.88 14.74 -21.30
C ALA A 354 -7.01 14.65 -20.02
N ASP A 355 -7.34 13.73 -19.13
CA ASP A 355 -6.59 13.50 -17.87
C ASP A 355 -5.22 12.90 -18.14
N LEU A 356 -5.13 11.94 -19.06
CA LEU A 356 -3.83 11.39 -19.50
C LEU A 356 -2.94 12.49 -20.09
N MET A 357 -3.50 13.39 -20.90
CA MET A 357 -2.77 14.50 -21.49
C MET A 357 -2.30 15.51 -20.44
N ARG A 358 -3.05 15.71 -19.34
CA ARG A 358 -2.61 16.57 -18.22
C ARG A 358 -1.32 16.02 -17.58
N LEU A 359 -1.26 14.71 -17.31
CA LEU A 359 -0.04 14.07 -16.80
C LEU A 359 1.11 14.13 -17.81
N GLN A 360 0.81 13.91 -19.09
CA GLN A 360 1.81 13.97 -20.17
C GLN A 360 2.42 15.38 -20.29
N ARG A 361 1.62 16.44 -20.13
CA ARG A 361 2.13 17.83 -20.12
C ARG A 361 3.08 18.10 -18.96
N VAL A 362 2.83 17.52 -17.79
CA VAL A 362 3.76 17.57 -16.65
C VAL A 362 5.10 16.91 -17.01
N GLN A 363 5.06 15.73 -17.60
CA GLN A 363 6.27 15.02 -18.03
C GLN A 363 7.05 15.82 -19.11
N HIS A 364 6.35 16.44 -20.07
CA HIS A 364 6.96 17.31 -21.08
C HIS A 364 7.63 18.53 -20.45
N SER A 365 6.98 19.16 -19.45
CA SER A 365 7.55 20.29 -18.74
C SER A 365 8.80 19.89 -17.95
N LEU A 366 8.78 18.72 -17.33
CA LEU A 366 9.93 18.15 -16.63
C LEU A 366 11.11 17.89 -17.56
N ALA A 367 10.85 17.26 -18.72
CA ALA A 367 11.90 16.99 -19.72
C ALA A 367 12.59 18.27 -20.21
N ARG A 368 11.80 19.34 -20.48
CA ARG A 368 12.37 20.66 -20.86
C ARG A 368 13.27 21.23 -19.75
N VAL A 369 12.87 21.09 -18.49
CA VAL A 369 13.71 21.55 -17.37
C VAL A 369 15.00 20.73 -17.30
N VAL A 370 14.94 19.41 -17.39
CA VAL A 370 16.13 18.54 -17.35
C VAL A 370 17.08 18.85 -18.50
N CYS A 371 16.56 19.03 -19.72
CA CYS A 371 17.37 19.34 -20.90
C CYS A 371 17.75 20.84 -21.01
N ASN A 372 17.38 21.67 -20.04
CA ASN A 372 17.55 23.13 -20.07
C ASN A 372 17.07 23.77 -21.38
N ALA A 373 15.95 23.28 -21.90
CA ALA A 373 15.38 23.67 -23.18
C ALA A 373 14.31 24.75 -23.06
N PRO A 374 14.14 25.62 -24.06
CA PRO A 374 13.09 26.63 -24.11
C PRO A 374 11.69 26.02 -23.97
N TYR A 375 10.74 26.78 -23.45
CA TYR A 375 9.36 26.36 -23.19
C TYR A 375 8.65 25.76 -24.43
N ARG A 376 8.91 26.30 -25.62
CA ARG A 376 8.29 25.89 -26.89
C ARG A 376 9.00 24.73 -27.59
N SER A 377 10.15 24.25 -27.06
CA SER A 377 10.88 23.15 -27.68
C SER A 377 10.06 21.86 -27.75
N PRO A 378 10.14 21.12 -28.86
CA PRO A 378 9.48 19.83 -29.00
C PRO A 378 9.91 18.86 -27.88
N SER A 379 8.96 18.22 -27.23
CA SER A 379 9.27 17.36 -26.09
C SER A 379 9.58 15.90 -26.45
N ALA A 380 9.13 15.42 -27.62
CA ALA A 380 9.36 14.03 -28.05
C ALA A 380 10.85 13.67 -28.19
N PRO A 381 11.72 14.51 -28.85
CA PRO A 381 13.15 14.24 -28.91
C PRO A 381 13.81 14.21 -27.52
N MET A 382 13.34 15.06 -26.58
CA MET A 382 13.88 15.09 -25.22
C MET A 382 13.48 13.83 -24.43
N LEU A 383 12.24 13.34 -24.53
CA LEU A 383 11.83 12.08 -23.91
C LEU A 383 12.66 10.92 -24.48
N LYS A 384 12.93 10.95 -25.79
CA LYS A 384 13.76 9.95 -26.46
C LYS A 384 15.20 9.98 -25.93
N SER A 385 15.83 11.16 -25.84
CA SER A 385 17.22 11.29 -25.34
C SER A 385 17.36 10.96 -23.85
N LEU A 386 16.32 11.23 -23.04
CA LEU A 386 16.28 10.88 -21.62
C LEU A 386 15.88 9.41 -21.36
N HIS A 387 15.56 8.65 -22.40
CA HIS A 387 15.01 7.29 -22.30
C HIS A 387 13.77 7.18 -21.41
N TRP A 388 12.89 8.17 -21.47
CA TRP A 388 11.65 8.23 -20.70
C TRP A 388 10.46 7.73 -21.52
N LEU A 389 9.78 6.72 -21.02
CA LEU A 389 8.51 6.27 -21.58
C LEU A 389 7.42 7.34 -21.38
N PRO A 390 6.56 7.62 -22.39
CA PRO A 390 5.37 8.44 -22.23
C PRO A 390 4.42 7.87 -21.16
N ILE A 391 3.60 8.72 -20.55
CA ILE A 391 2.71 8.35 -19.43
C ILE A 391 1.85 7.12 -19.74
N LYS A 392 1.25 7.05 -20.92
CA LYS A 392 0.46 5.88 -21.36
C LYS A 392 1.26 4.59 -21.31
N GLN A 393 2.49 4.61 -21.79
CA GLN A 393 3.37 3.43 -21.78
C GLN A 393 3.93 3.10 -20.40
N ARG A 394 4.11 4.10 -19.52
CA ARG A 394 4.48 3.87 -18.12
C ARG A 394 3.40 3.11 -17.37
N ILE A 395 2.12 3.43 -17.61
CA ILE A 395 0.96 2.71 -17.04
C ILE A 395 0.95 1.26 -17.57
N ARG A 396 1.11 1.06 -18.87
CA ARG A 396 1.18 -0.29 -19.48
C ARG A 396 2.36 -1.10 -18.94
N TYR A 397 3.54 -0.48 -18.87
CA TYR A 397 4.73 -1.07 -18.29
C TYR A 397 4.52 -1.53 -16.84
N LYS A 398 3.86 -0.70 -16.02
CA LYS A 398 3.57 -1.01 -14.64
C LYS A 398 2.65 -2.23 -14.51
N ILE A 399 1.52 -2.23 -15.24
CA ILE A 399 0.56 -3.33 -15.21
C ILE A 399 1.18 -4.62 -15.72
N ALA A 400 1.91 -4.59 -16.85
CA ALA A 400 2.59 -5.77 -17.37
C ALA A 400 3.65 -6.32 -16.40
N THR A 401 4.43 -5.44 -15.78
CA THR A 401 5.43 -5.83 -14.77
C THR A 401 4.75 -6.45 -13.52
N MET A 402 3.63 -5.90 -13.08
CA MET A 402 2.85 -6.44 -11.97
C MET A 402 2.28 -7.81 -12.34
N THR A 403 1.73 -7.96 -13.54
CA THR A 403 1.22 -9.24 -14.07
C THR A 403 2.31 -10.30 -14.12
N TYR A 404 3.49 -9.96 -14.64
CA TYR A 404 4.64 -10.86 -14.66
C TYR A 404 5.03 -11.33 -13.26
N LYS A 405 5.18 -10.38 -12.30
CA LYS A 405 5.51 -10.70 -10.90
C LYS A 405 4.50 -11.64 -10.27
N ILE A 406 3.21 -11.36 -10.45
CA ILE A 406 2.12 -12.16 -9.90
C ILE A 406 2.14 -13.58 -10.49
N ARG A 407 2.37 -13.72 -11.78
CA ARG A 407 2.45 -15.04 -12.44
C ARG A 407 3.66 -15.84 -11.98
N LEU A 408 4.82 -15.19 -11.85
CA LEU A 408 6.06 -15.83 -11.40
C LEU A 408 6.00 -16.26 -9.93
N SER A 409 5.54 -15.37 -9.05
CA SER A 409 5.60 -15.56 -7.60
C SER A 409 4.32 -16.15 -7.00
N GLN A 410 3.23 -16.18 -7.76
CA GLN A 410 1.88 -16.51 -7.31
C GLN A 410 1.37 -15.60 -6.17
N LYS A 411 2.04 -14.43 -5.97
CA LYS A 411 1.73 -13.45 -4.90
C LYS A 411 1.60 -12.04 -5.48
N PRO A 412 0.77 -11.18 -4.88
CA PRO A 412 -0.20 -11.51 -3.81
C PRO A 412 -1.37 -12.35 -4.34
N ASN A 413 -1.83 -13.30 -3.53
CA ASN A 413 -2.89 -14.24 -3.91
C ASN A 413 -4.15 -13.52 -4.38
N TYR A 414 -4.55 -12.44 -3.69
CA TYR A 414 -5.75 -11.66 -4.03
C TYR A 414 -5.69 -10.99 -5.40
N LEU A 415 -4.52 -10.80 -6.01
CA LEU A 415 -4.39 -10.37 -7.41
C LEU A 415 -4.19 -11.55 -8.36
N ARG A 416 -3.56 -12.65 -7.89
CA ARG A 416 -3.41 -13.86 -8.71
C ARG A 416 -4.76 -14.47 -9.07
N GLU A 417 -5.71 -14.46 -8.16
CA GLU A 417 -7.09 -14.92 -8.37
C GLU A 417 -7.83 -14.15 -9.48
N LEU A 418 -7.42 -12.90 -9.76
CA LEU A 418 -8.03 -12.05 -10.79
C LEU A 418 -7.53 -12.38 -12.21
N ILE A 419 -6.46 -13.16 -12.33
CA ILE A 419 -5.79 -13.47 -13.58
C ILE A 419 -5.97 -14.95 -13.90
N VAL A 420 -6.63 -15.25 -15.00
CA VAL A 420 -6.91 -16.62 -15.44
C VAL A 420 -6.11 -16.92 -16.70
N ASP A 421 -5.41 -18.05 -16.70
CA ASP A 421 -4.67 -18.49 -17.88
C ASP A 421 -5.67 -18.93 -18.98
N TYR A 422 -5.42 -18.49 -20.22
CA TYR A 422 -6.26 -18.88 -21.33
C TYR A 422 -6.01 -20.34 -21.71
N ARG A 423 -7.07 -21.13 -21.74
CA ARG A 423 -7.05 -22.54 -22.19
C ARG A 423 -8.02 -22.67 -23.35
N PRO A 424 -7.54 -22.81 -24.59
CA PRO A 424 -8.41 -23.01 -25.74
C PRO A 424 -9.14 -24.36 -25.66
N ALA A 425 -10.39 -24.38 -26.09
CA ALA A 425 -11.21 -25.62 -26.13
C ALA A 425 -10.66 -26.69 -27.10
N ARG A 426 -9.84 -26.28 -28.08
CA ARG A 426 -9.13 -27.15 -29.01
C ARG A 426 -7.68 -26.76 -29.07
N THR A 427 -6.79 -27.73 -29.28
CA THR A 427 -5.34 -27.47 -29.44
C THR A 427 -5.11 -26.69 -30.73
N LEU A 428 -4.78 -25.41 -30.61
CA LEU A 428 -4.42 -24.54 -31.71
C LEU A 428 -2.89 -24.41 -31.77
N ARG A 429 -2.33 -23.99 -32.91
CA ARG A 429 -0.88 -23.69 -33.01
C ARG A 429 -0.44 -22.60 -32.03
N SER A 430 -1.35 -21.69 -31.64
CA SER A 430 -1.14 -20.64 -30.64
C SER A 430 -1.43 -21.07 -29.19
N SER A 431 -1.77 -22.35 -28.96
CA SER A 431 -2.06 -22.84 -27.59
C SER A 431 -0.84 -22.86 -26.65
N SER A 432 0.37 -22.71 -27.22
CA SER A 432 1.63 -22.52 -26.48
C SER A 432 1.92 -21.06 -26.10
N ASP A 433 1.10 -20.12 -26.59
CA ASP A 433 1.31 -18.69 -26.40
C ASP A 433 0.79 -18.25 -25.02
N ASP A 434 1.55 -18.37 -24.00
CA ASP A 434 1.36 -17.87 -22.62
C ASP A 434 0.37 -16.69 -22.47
N GLN A 435 -0.89 -16.88 -22.86
CA GLN A 435 -1.94 -15.87 -22.90
C GLN A 435 -2.84 -15.94 -21.67
N LEU A 436 -3.49 -14.83 -21.37
CA LEU A 436 -4.46 -14.71 -20.29
C LEU A 436 -5.88 -14.53 -20.86
N LEU A 437 -6.86 -15.08 -20.15
CA LEU A 437 -8.27 -14.93 -20.49
C LEU A 437 -8.71 -13.48 -20.22
N ILE A 438 -9.23 -12.79 -21.25
CA ILE A 438 -9.84 -11.47 -21.10
C ILE A 438 -11.32 -11.67 -20.76
N PRO A 439 -11.77 -11.34 -19.54
CA PRO A 439 -13.18 -11.49 -19.20
C PRO A 439 -14.05 -10.47 -19.94
N ARG A 440 -15.27 -10.85 -20.29
CA ARG A 440 -16.25 -9.92 -20.84
C ARG A 440 -16.75 -8.97 -19.77
N VAL A 441 -16.95 -7.71 -20.15
CA VAL A 441 -17.50 -6.65 -19.30
C VAL A 441 -18.53 -5.83 -20.08
N HIS A 442 -19.51 -5.28 -19.35
CA HIS A 442 -20.63 -4.55 -19.95
C HIS A 442 -20.37 -3.04 -20.03
N THR A 443 -19.49 -2.52 -19.18
CA THR A 443 -19.27 -1.07 -19.08
C THR A 443 -17.83 -0.68 -19.41
N LYS A 444 -17.66 0.49 -20.03
CA LYS A 444 -16.33 1.09 -20.26
C LYS A 444 -15.58 1.33 -18.95
N THR A 445 -16.32 1.58 -17.88
CA THR A 445 -15.74 1.78 -16.54
C THR A 445 -15.12 0.49 -16.02
N ALA A 446 -15.81 -0.63 -16.15
CA ALA A 446 -15.31 -1.95 -15.74
C ALA A 446 -14.14 -2.46 -16.60
N ALA A 447 -14.04 -2.05 -17.86
CA ALA A 447 -12.88 -2.37 -18.70
C ALA A 447 -11.55 -1.86 -18.12
N ARG A 448 -11.59 -0.94 -17.16
CA ARG A 448 -10.43 -0.43 -16.43
C ARG A 448 -9.99 -1.31 -15.26
N ALA A 449 -10.83 -2.27 -14.86
CA ALA A 449 -10.51 -3.18 -13.75
C ALA A 449 -9.27 -4.02 -14.06
N PHE A 450 -8.44 -4.28 -13.05
CA PHE A 450 -7.20 -5.03 -13.21
C PHE A 450 -7.43 -6.41 -13.85
N ARG A 451 -8.52 -7.08 -13.50
CA ARG A 451 -8.92 -8.37 -14.08
C ARG A 451 -9.10 -8.35 -15.62
N VAL A 452 -9.31 -7.15 -16.19
CA VAL A 452 -9.46 -6.92 -17.64
C VAL A 452 -8.18 -6.31 -18.21
N ALA A 453 -7.68 -5.26 -17.60
CA ALA A 453 -6.52 -4.50 -18.06
C ALA A 453 -5.23 -5.36 -18.08
N ALA A 454 -5.04 -6.22 -17.07
CA ALA A 454 -3.85 -7.06 -16.99
C ALA A 454 -3.78 -8.09 -18.12
N PRO A 455 -4.82 -8.90 -18.42
CA PRO A 455 -4.84 -9.79 -19.58
C PRO A 455 -4.71 -9.05 -20.91
N GLU A 456 -5.40 -7.93 -21.09
CA GLU A 456 -5.35 -7.15 -22.33
C GLU A 456 -3.94 -6.64 -22.62
N ILE A 457 -3.29 -6.05 -21.63
CA ILE A 457 -1.91 -5.58 -21.77
C ILE A 457 -0.95 -6.75 -21.93
N TRP A 458 -1.09 -7.81 -21.13
CA TRP A 458 -0.24 -8.99 -21.20
C TRP A 458 -0.25 -9.64 -22.57
N ASN A 459 -1.43 -9.87 -23.14
CA ASN A 459 -1.58 -10.48 -24.45
C ASN A 459 -1.07 -9.59 -25.59
N SER A 460 -0.99 -8.27 -25.40
CA SER A 460 -0.38 -7.33 -26.35
C SER A 460 1.14 -7.32 -26.35
N VAL A 461 1.79 -7.92 -25.33
CA VAL A 461 3.25 -8.04 -25.27
C VAL A 461 3.69 -9.24 -26.11
N PRO A 462 4.77 -9.15 -26.92
CA PRO A 462 5.30 -10.27 -27.69
C PRO A 462 5.59 -11.50 -26.83
N ASN A 463 5.34 -12.70 -27.36
CA ASN A 463 5.52 -13.96 -26.62
C ASN A 463 6.95 -14.14 -26.11
N GLU A 464 7.95 -13.81 -26.93
CA GLU A 464 9.38 -13.81 -26.59
C GLU A 464 9.73 -12.96 -25.36
N ILE A 465 8.97 -11.90 -25.07
CA ILE A 465 9.14 -11.09 -23.88
C ILE A 465 8.40 -11.73 -22.70
N ARG A 466 7.18 -12.25 -22.91
CA ARG A 466 6.35 -12.85 -21.86
C ARG A 466 7.00 -14.08 -21.21
N THR A 467 7.73 -14.87 -22.00
CA THR A 467 8.37 -16.14 -21.61
C THR A 467 9.78 -15.96 -21.02
N LEU A 468 10.28 -14.73 -20.87
CA LEU A 468 11.60 -14.50 -20.28
C LEU A 468 11.68 -15.02 -18.83
N PRO A 469 12.81 -15.68 -18.45
CA PRO A 469 12.88 -16.40 -17.17
C PRO A 469 13.08 -15.49 -15.95
N SER A 470 13.54 -14.26 -16.14
CA SER A 470 13.80 -13.36 -15.01
C SER A 470 13.09 -12.01 -15.14
N LEU A 471 12.63 -11.50 -13.98
CA LEU A 471 11.99 -10.19 -13.91
C LEU A 471 12.87 -9.07 -14.48
N GLN A 472 14.17 -9.12 -14.26
CA GLN A 472 15.10 -8.09 -14.74
C GLN A 472 15.14 -8.08 -16.27
N GLN A 473 15.26 -9.25 -16.91
CA GLN A 473 15.24 -9.37 -18.37
C GLN A 473 13.90 -8.94 -18.94
N PHE A 474 12.79 -9.39 -18.33
CA PHE A 474 11.45 -8.98 -18.71
C PHE A 474 11.28 -7.45 -18.68
N CYS A 475 11.62 -6.82 -17.56
CA CYS A 475 11.50 -5.36 -17.41
C CYS A 475 12.36 -4.61 -18.44
N ARG A 476 13.59 -5.06 -18.70
CA ARG A 476 14.47 -4.45 -19.68
C ARG A 476 13.92 -4.55 -21.10
N ARG A 477 13.51 -5.75 -21.53
CA ARG A 477 12.98 -6.00 -22.87
C ARG A 477 11.62 -5.32 -23.07
N LEU A 478 10.74 -5.38 -22.08
CA LEU A 478 9.45 -4.68 -22.13
C LEU A 478 9.63 -3.17 -22.26
N LYS A 479 10.58 -2.57 -21.50
CA LYS A 479 10.87 -1.13 -21.62
C LYS A 479 11.33 -0.78 -23.03
N THR A 480 12.24 -1.55 -23.62
CA THR A 480 12.74 -1.36 -25.00
C THR A 480 11.58 -1.45 -25.99
N HIS A 481 10.77 -2.50 -25.93
CA HIS A 481 9.60 -2.69 -26.82
C HIS A 481 8.62 -1.52 -26.76
N LEU A 482 8.24 -1.09 -25.55
CA LEU A 482 7.32 0.05 -25.39
C LEU A 482 7.96 1.39 -25.80
N PHE A 483 9.27 1.50 -25.69
CA PHE A 483 10.02 2.68 -26.14
C PHE A 483 10.04 2.77 -27.67
N GLU A 484 10.35 1.69 -28.36
CA GLU A 484 10.30 1.58 -29.81
C GLU A 484 8.90 1.93 -30.34
N GLN A 485 7.85 1.35 -29.76
CA GLN A 485 6.46 1.71 -30.11
C GLN A 485 6.10 3.19 -29.91
N SER A 486 6.83 3.91 -29.09
CA SER A 486 6.53 5.31 -28.76
C SER A 486 7.26 6.31 -29.67
N PHE A 487 8.39 5.91 -30.26
CA PHE A 487 9.33 6.82 -30.95
C PHE A 487 9.77 6.28 -32.33
N SER A 488 9.11 5.23 -32.84
CA SER A 488 9.18 4.75 -34.23
C SER A 488 8.47 5.69 -35.19
#